data_ab87a7debfa781e3aad40f213a49b650
#
_entry.id   ab87a7debfa781e3aad40f213a49b650
#
_cell.length_a   1.000
_cell.length_b   1.000
_cell.length_c   1.000
_cell.angle_alpha   90.00
_cell.angle_beta   90.00
_cell.angle_gamma   90.00
#
_symmetry.space_group_name_H-M   'P 1'
#
loop_
_entity.id
_entity.type
_entity.pdbx_description
1 polymer ?
#
loop_
_entity_poly.entity_id
_entity_poly.type
_entity_poly.pdbx_seq_one_letter_code
_entity_poly.pdbx_strand_id
1 'polypeptide(L)'
;MKTIGLAILILIAMSGCQTKSTKTSLSEQRAFDLGNGAQPIVISPSTLVVDARSAFDYSTAHVPRSIPINWADYVEAEPAQHGIIQNDTYSAARRMARAGISPDSQIVVVGSGLQGNGEEGRVAWMLAYLGVANVQFSSIDALKPRLTNEPESQPPKSADIWKPVINESLNATRDEVLFAINKNAFISPVSYKGGPTRLYKFIDVRSERAYLGKEGIAAIKHVPNMEAINIPWKQFFNSALRPNDATLKQLRAMGYTPEQRIIVINDDGVSSAAVTMALRAYGFNRAANYSGGLQDLIP
;
A
#
# COMPACT_ATOMS: atom_id res chain seq x y z
N MET A 1 -7.91 84.93 -12.24
CA MET A 1 -6.96 83.91 -12.71
C MET A 1 -7.20 82.67 -11.84
N LYS A 2 -7.82 81.64 -12.40
CA LYS A 2 -8.18 80.39 -11.70
C LYS A 2 -7.17 79.31 -12.10
N THR A 3 -6.40 78.78 -11.18
CA THR A 3 -5.51 77.66 -11.39
C THR A 3 -6.25 76.38 -11.12
N ILE A 4 -6.33 75.53 -12.13
CA ILE A 4 -6.93 74.20 -12.11
C ILE A 4 -5.82 73.21 -11.65
N GLY A 5 -5.99 72.61 -10.48
CA GLY A 5 -5.11 71.53 -10.02
C GLY A 5 -5.54 70.18 -10.63
N LEU A 6 -4.61 69.55 -11.32
CA LEU A 6 -4.77 68.22 -11.91
C LEU A 6 -4.42 67.15 -10.83
N ALA A 7 -5.42 66.43 -10.36
CA ALA A 7 -5.21 65.29 -9.45
C ALA A 7 -4.89 64.05 -10.30
N ILE A 8 -3.69 63.53 -10.17
CA ILE A 8 -3.26 62.25 -10.76
C ILE A 8 -3.65 61.12 -9.82
N LEU A 9 -4.61 60.26 -10.25
CA LEU A 9 -5.00 59.06 -9.55
C LEU A 9 -4.03 57.94 -9.91
N ILE A 10 -3.16 57.55 -8.98
CA ILE A 10 -2.27 56.41 -9.16
C ILE A 10 -3.04 55.15 -8.78
N LEU A 11 -3.42 54.34 -9.76
CA LEU A 11 -3.94 52.99 -9.54
C LEU A 11 -2.77 52.04 -9.24
N ILE A 12 -2.65 51.63 -7.97
CA ILE A 12 -1.73 50.57 -7.57
C ILE A 12 -2.42 49.23 -7.88
N ALA A 13 -1.98 48.61 -8.94
CA ALA A 13 -2.36 47.23 -9.25
C ALA A 13 -1.66 46.31 -8.25
N MET A 14 -2.40 45.81 -7.26
CA MET A 14 -1.96 44.74 -6.40
C MET A 14 -1.95 43.44 -7.22
N SER A 15 -0.78 43.06 -7.75
CA SER A 15 -0.54 41.69 -8.27
C SER A 15 -0.57 40.73 -7.10
N GLY A 16 -1.73 40.14 -6.85
CA GLY A 16 -1.86 39.02 -5.96
C GLY A 16 -1.03 37.85 -6.49
N CYS A 17 0.06 37.51 -5.81
CA CYS A 17 0.71 36.21 -5.98
C CYS A 17 -0.32 35.13 -5.64
N GLN A 18 -0.95 34.57 -6.66
CA GLN A 18 -1.65 33.28 -6.54
C GLN A 18 -0.56 32.24 -6.32
N THR A 19 -0.36 31.83 -5.09
CA THR A 19 0.30 30.58 -4.75
C THR A 19 -0.46 29.47 -5.48
N LYS A 20 0.14 28.94 -6.57
CA LYS A 20 -0.32 27.69 -7.17
C LYS A 20 -0.27 26.63 -6.08
N SER A 21 -1.42 26.38 -5.46
CA SER A 21 -1.64 25.14 -4.73
C SER A 21 -1.25 24.01 -5.69
N THR A 22 -0.15 23.36 -5.40
CA THR A 22 0.24 22.11 -6.08
C THR A 22 -0.90 21.15 -5.81
N LYS A 23 -1.80 21.00 -6.77
CA LYS A 23 -2.77 19.92 -6.77
C LYS A 23 -1.93 18.65 -6.79
N THR A 24 -1.76 18.02 -5.64
CA THR A 24 -1.35 16.63 -5.52
C THR A 24 -2.16 15.89 -6.59
N SER A 25 -1.49 15.23 -7.52
CA SER A 25 -2.17 14.68 -8.69
C SER A 25 -3.31 13.79 -8.19
N LEU A 26 -4.49 13.96 -8.76
CA LEU A 26 -5.66 13.12 -8.46
C LEU A 26 -5.37 11.62 -8.64
N SER A 27 -4.28 11.26 -9.33
CA SER A 27 -3.77 9.90 -9.49
C SER A 27 -3.18 9.32 -8.21
N GLU A 28 -2.42 10.07 -7.42
CA GLU A 28 -1.86 9.57 -6.15
C GLU A 28 -2.95 9.35 -5.08
N GLN A 29 -3.97 10.18 -5.09
CA GLN A 29 -5.08 10.04 -4.15
C GLN A 29 -6.05 8.91 -4.54
N ARG A 30 -6.17 8.60 -5.84
CA ARG A 30 -7.03 7.51 -6.34
C ARG A 30 -6.41 6.13 -6.25
N ALA A 31 -5.09 6.00 -6.34
CA ALA A 31 -4.38 4.71 -6.25
C ALA A 31 -4.65 3.97 -4.93
N PHE A 32 -5.00 4.71 -3.88
CA PHE A 32 -5.22 4.19 -2.54
C PHE A 32 -6.65 4.42 -2.02
N ASP A 33 -7.54 4.93 -2.87
CA ASP A 33 -8.94 5.09 -2.49
C ASP A 33 -9.63 3.72 -2.48
N LEU A 34 -9.47 3.02 -1.36
CA LEU A 34 -10.18 1.77 -1.07
C LEU A 34 -11.71 1.99 -0.94
N GLY A 35 -12.18 3.19 -1.27
CA GLY A 35 -13.55 3.63 -1.09
C GLY A 35 -13.89 3.83 0.39
N ASN A 36 -14.78 4.75 0.72
CA ASN A 36 -15.38 4.85 2.05
C ASN A 36 -15.88 3.45 2.44
N GLY A 37 -15.44 2.89 3.56
CA GLY A 37 -15.55 1.51 3.99
C GLY A 37 -16.92 0.81 3.86
N ALA A 38 -17.92 1.49 3.34
CA ALA A 38 -19.27 0.99 3.09
C ALA A 38 -19.61 0.78 1.61
N GLN A 39 -18.80 1.29 0.65
CA GLN A 39 -19.17 1.17 -0.77
C GLN A 39 -18.69 -0.17 -1.36
N PRO A 40 -19.56 -0.91 -2.05
CA PRO A 40 -19.16 -2.11 -2.77
C PRO A 40 -18.15 -1.76 -3.87
N ILE A 41 -17.22 -2.69 -4.16
CA ILE A 41 -16.31 -2.55 -5.31
C ILE A 41 -17.13 -2.49 -6.58
N VAL A 42 -16.93 -1.44 -7.36
CA VAL A 42 -17.53 -1.30 -8.69
C VAL A 42 -16.58 -1.89 -9.71
N ILE A 43 -17.00 -2.98 -10.35
CA ILE A 43 -16.30 -3.56 -11.49
C ILE A 43 -16.99 -3.10 -12.76
N SER A 44 -16.35 -2.18 -13.48
CA SER A 44 -16.76 -1.72 -14.80
C SER A 44 -16.25 -2.71 -15.89
N PRO A 45 -16.76 -2.63 -17.12
CA PRO A 45 -16.24 -3.45 -18.24
C PRO A 45 -14.74 -3.22 -18.54
N SER A 46 -14.19 -2.07 -18.15
CA SER A 46 -12.76 -1.73 -18.30
C SER A 46 -11.91 -2.13 -17.10
N THR A 47 -12.51 -2.62 -16.01
CA THR A 47 -11.78 -3.04 -14.81
C THR A 47 -11.14 -4.39 -15.05
N LEU A 48 -9.81 -4.48 -14.87
CA LEU A 48 -9.11 -5.75 -14.81
C LEU A 48 -9.25 -6.37 -13.43
N VAL A 49 -9.64 -7.63 -13.37
CA VAL A 49 -9.62 -8.40 -12.13
C VAL A 49 -8.33 -9.21 -12.10
N VAL A 50 -7.55 -9.03 -11.04
CA VAL A 50 -6.36 -9.82 -10.76
C VAL A 50 -6.66 -10.76 -9.60
N ASP A 51 -6.39 -12.05 -9.76
CA ASP A 51 -6.63 -13.06 -8.73
C ASP A 51 -5.30 -13.45 -8.07
N ALA A 52 -5.15 -13.12 -6.79
CA ALA A 52 -3.95 -13.36 -6.00
C ALA A 52 -3.98 -14.69 -5.24
N ARG A 53 -5.02 -15.51 -5.42
CA ARG A 53 -5.15 -16.81 -4.76
C ARG A 53 -4.19 -17.84 -5.36
N SER A 54 -4.15 -19.02 -4.74
CA SER A 54 -3.38 -20.14 -5.26
C SER A 54 -3.86 -20.57 -6.67
N ALA A 55 -2.98 -21.18 -7.45
CA ALA A 55 -3.35 -21.72 -8.76
C ALA A 55 -4.46 -22.77 -8.66
N PHE A 56 -4.51 -23.52 -7.56
CA PHE A 56 -5.57 -24.49 -7.30
C PHE A 56 -6.94 -23.81 -7.09
N ASP A 57 -6.99 -22.76 -6.24
CA ASP A 57 -8.23 -22.02 -5.99
C ASP A 57 -8.72 -21.34 -7.27
N TYR A 58 -7.80 -20.74 -8.02
CA TYR A 58 -8.10 -20.12 -9.31
C TYR A 58 -8.70 -21.13 -10.30
N SER A 59 -8.10 -22.32 -10.43
CA SER A 59 -8.59 -23.36 -11.33
C SER A 59 -9.94 -23.95 -10.90
N THR A 60 -10.23 -23.93 -9.62
CA THR A 60 -11.51 -24.42 -9.07
C THR A 60 -12.66 -23.47 -9.39
N ALA A 61 -12.47 -22.19 -9.18
CA ALA A 61 -13.45 -21.17 -9.55
C ALA A 61 -12.78 -19.78 -9.57
N HIS A 62 -12.97 -19.02 -10.64
CA HIS A 62 -12.40 -17.69 -10.83
C HIS A 62 -13.39 -16.74 -11.50
N VAL A 63 -13.11 -15.44 -11.47
CA VAL A 63 -13.86 -14.44 -12.23
C VAL A 63 -13.48 -14.56 -13.70
N PRO A 64 -14.43 -14.66 -14.64
CA PRO A 64 -14.11 -14.72 -16.07
C PRO A 64 -13.16 -13.61 -16.49
N ARG A 65 -12.12 -13.96 -17.25
CA ARG A 65 -11.06 -13.06 -17.74
C ARG A 65 -10.19 -12.45 -16.64
N SER A 66 -10.23 -12.98 -15.42
CA SER A 66 -9.28 -12.54 -14.39
C SER A 66 -7.87 -13.06 -14.67
N ILE A 67 -6.91 -12.33 -14.17
CA ILE A 67 -5.47 -12.56 -14.37
C ILE A 67 -4.90 -13.16 -13.09
N PRO A 68 -4.45 -14.43 -13.09
CA PRO A 68 -3.81 -15.00 -11.91
C PRO A 68 -2.42 -14.39 -11.73
N ILE A 69 -2.14 -13.87 -10.53
CA ILE A 69 -0.82 -13.34 -10.15
C ILE A 69 -0.45 -13.88 -8.78
N ASN A 70 0.59 -14.71 -8.73
CA ASN A 70 1.24 -15.07 -7.49
C ASN A 70 2.33 -14.02 -7.17
N TRP A 71 2.24 -13.36 -6.00
CA TRP A 71 3.22 -12.38 -5.58
C TRP A 71 4.64 -12.95 -5.48
N ALA A 72 4.78 -14.23 -5.13
CA ALA A 72 6.07 -14.89 -4.97
C ALA A 72 6.89 -14.98 -6.29
N ASP A 73 6.22 -14.86 -7.45
CA ASP A 73 6.90 -14.85 -8.75
C ASP A 73 7.63 -13.53 -9.05
N TYR A 74 7.49 -12.53 -8.18
CA TYR A 74 7.99 -11.16 -8.37
C TYR A 74 8.97 -10.71 -7.29
N VAL A 75 9.47 -11.64 -6.48
CA VAL A 75 10.42 -11.36 -5.40
C VAL A 75 11.78 -11.95 -5.70
N GLU A 76 12.78 -11.51 -4.93
CA GLU A 76 14.14 -12.09 -5.00
C GLU A 76 14.12 -13.57 -4.63
N ALA A 77 14.97 -14.34 -5.32
CA ALA A 77 15.01 -15.79 -5.16
C ALA A 77 15.69 -16.28 -3.86
N GLU A 78 16.44 -15.40 -3.21
CA GLU A 78 17.15 -15.73 -1.97
C GLU A 78 16.19 -15.91 -0.80
N PRO A 79 16.24 -17.02 -0.05
CA PRO A 79 15.31 -17.28 1.04
C PRO A 79 15.27 -16.18 2.11
N ALA A 80 16.44 -15.60 2.44
CA ALA A 80 16.53 -14.51 3.42
C ALA A 80 15.92 -13.18 2.92
N GLN A 81 15.66 -13.07 1.62
CA GLN A 81 15.07 -11.90 0.99
C GLN A 81 13.63 -12.16 0.54
N HIS A 82 13.02 -13.18 1.10
CA HIS A 82 11.64 -13.56 0.77
C HIS A 82 10.69 -12.37 0.99
N GLY A 83 10.03 -11.92 -0.05
CA GLY A 83 9.15 -10.74 0.00
C GLY A 83 9.79 -9.45 -0.55
N ILE A 84 11.11 -9.34 -0.67
CA ILE A 84 11.73 -8.21 -1.37
C ILE A 84 11.40 -8.31 -2.87
N ILE A 85 10.89 -7.22 -3.43
CA ILE A 85 10.62 -7.15 -4.87
C ILE A 85 11.94 -7.32 -5.63
N GLN A 86 11.91 -8.17 -6.66
CA GLN A 86 13.08 -8.40 -7.53
C GLN A 86 13.66 -7.09 -8.08
N ASN A 87 15.00 -7.01 -8.13
CA ASN A 87 15.71 -5.82 -8.62
C ASN A 87 15.40 -5.51 -10.09
N ASP A 88 15.18 -6.55 -10.91
CA ASP A 88 14.77 -6.37 -12.30
C ASP A 88 13.27 -6.04 -12.40
N THR A 89 12.91 -4.83 -11.96
CA THR A 89 11.54 -4.32 -12.03
C THR A 89 11.02 -4.17 -13.46
N TYR A 90 11.92 -4.03 -14.44
CA TYR A 90 11.54 -3.99 -15.84
C TYR A 90 11.01 -5.34 -16.33
N SER A 91 11.64 -6.45 -15.95
CA SER A 91 11.12 -7.78 -16.25
C SER A 91 9.79 -8.05 -15.56
N ALA A 92 9.57 -7.54 -14.34
CA ALA A 92 8.27 -7.59 -13.68
C ALA A 92 7.21 -6.86 -14.51
N ALA A 93 7.48 -5.61 -14.93
CA ALA A 93 6.57 -4.82 -15.75
C ALA A 93 6.27 -5.49 -17.11
N ARG A 94 7.27 -6.10 -17.75
CA ARG A 94 7.07 -6.87 -18.99
C ARG A 94 6.13 -8.05 -18.82
N ARG A 95 6.24 -8.78 -17.71
CA ARG A 95 5.31 -9.89 -17.41
C ARG A 95 3.89 -9.36 -17.20
N MET A 96 3.75 -8.27 -16.48
CA MET A 96 2.46 -7.59 -16.27
C MET A 96 1.84 -7.10 -17.59
N ALA A 97 2.65 -6.46 -18.46
CA ALA A 97 2.20 -6.01 -19.78
C ALA A 97 1.70 -7.18 -20.64
N ARG A 98 2.39 -8.33 -20.62
CA ARG A 98 1.93 -9.54 -21.32
C ARG A 98 0.60 -10.05 -20.78
N ALA A 99 0.33 -9.87 -19.48
CA ALA A 99 -0.94 -10.18 -18.86
C ALA A 99 -2.03 -9.11 -19.08
N GLY A 100 -1.73 -8.05 -19.83
CA GLY A 100 -2.67 -6.98 -20.16
C GLY A 100 -2.70 -5.80 -19.18
N ILE A 101 -1.76 -5.74 -18.25
CA ILE A 101 -1.68 -4.69 -17.24
C ILE A 101 -0.78 -3.55 -17.73
N SER A 102 -1.29 -2.32 -17.67
CA SER A 102 -0.56 -1.08 -17.94
C SER A 102 -0.58 -0.15 -16.72
N PRO A 103 0.24 0.91 -16.67
CA PRO A 103 0.22 1.88 -15.58
C PRO A 103 -1.14 2.54 -15.35
N ASP A 104 -1.93 2.71 -16.42
CA ASP A 104 -3.25 3.36 -16.37
C ASP A 104 -4.41 2.37 -16.15
N SER A 105 -4.14 1.08 -16.03
CA SER A 105 -5.15 0.05 -15.82
C SER A 105 -5.92 0.31 -14.53
N GLN A 106 -7.24 0.14 -14.59
CA GLN A 106 -8.09 0.08 -13.40
C GLN A 106 -8.14 -1.36 -12.90
N ILE A 107 -7.56 -1.63 -11.75
CA ILE A 107 -7.36 -2.99 -11.24
C ILE A 107 -8.08 -3.20 -9.92
N VAL A 108 -8.78 -4.32 -9.84
CA VAL A 108 -9.25 -4.90 -8.58
C VAL A 108 -8.54 -6.23 -8.38
N VAL A 109 -7.71 -6.28 -7.34
CA VAL A 109 -7.07 -7.53 -6.91
C VAL A 109 -8.00 -8.26 -5.96
N VAL A 110 -8.25 -9.55 -6.21
CA VAL A 110 -9.06 -10.40 -5.33
C VAL A 110 -8.21 -11.50 -4.71
N GLY A 111 -8.57 -11.89 -3.51
CA GLY A 111 -7.90 -12.96 -2.77
C GLY A 111 -8.85 -13.63 -1.80
N SER A 112 -8.30 -14.44 -0.89
CA SER A 112 -9.08 -15.20 0.08
C SER A 112 -9.64 -14.36 1.24
N GLY A 113 -9.41 -13.05 1.21
CA GLY A 113 -9.89 -12.14 2.25
C GLY A 113 -9.30 -12.46 3.60
N LEU A 114 -10.12 -12.35 4.66
CA LEU A 114 -9.66 -12.65 6.02
C LEU A 114 -9.34 -14.15 6.27
N GLN A 115 -9.62 -15.03 5.31
CA GLN A 115 -9.22 -16.44 5.38
C GLN A 115 -7.79 -16.67 4.86
N GLY A 116 -7.27 -15.75 4.04
CA GLY A 116 -5.90 -15.77 3.55
C GLY A 116 -4.92 -15.07 4.51
N ASN A 117 -3.75 -14.71 3.96
CA ASN A 117 -2.68 -13.99 4.66
C ASN A 117 -2.49 -12.56 4.14
N GLY A 118 -3.42 -12.04 3.31
CA GLY A 118 -3.36 -10.70 2.72
C GLY A 118 -2.66 -10.65 1.36
N GLU A 119 -2.62 -11.76 0.64
CA GLU A 119 -1.98 -11.89 -0.68
C GLU A 119 -2.53 -10.88 -1.68
N GLU A 120 -3.84 -10.63 -1.67
CA GLU A 120 -4.48 -9.60 -2.51
C GLU A 120 -3.95 -8.20 -2.21
N GLY A 121 -3.75 -7.89 -0.93
CA GLY A 121 -3.14 -6.63 -0.52
C GLY A 121 -1.67 -6.55 -0.91
N ARG A 122 -0.96 -7.67 -0.89
CA ARG A 122 0.44 -7.76 -1.34
C ARG A 122 0.56 -7.51 -2.83
N VAL A 123 -0.28 -8.14 -3.65
CA VAL A 123 -0.29 -7.92 -5.11
C VAL A 123 -0.70 -6.49 -5.42
N ALA A 124 -1.71 -5.94 -4.74
CA ALA A 124 -2.13 -4.56 -4.93
C ALA A 124 -1.00 -3.57 -4.58
N TRP A 125 -0.31 -3.79 -3.46
CA TRP A 125 0.85 -3.00 -3.06
C TRP A 125 1.97 -3.07 -4.10
N MET A 126 2.28 -4.27 -4.60
CA MET A 126 3.32 -4.49 -5.61
C MET A 126 3.01 -3.75 -6.92
N LEU A 127 1.77 -3.82 -7.40
CA LEU A 127 1.33 -3.09 -8.59
C LEU A 127 1.49 -1.57 -8.41
N ALA A 128 1.03 -1.05 -7.26
CA ALA A 128 1.17 0.36 -6.92
C ALA A 128 2.64 0.79 -6.75
N TYR A 129 3.48 -0.07 -6.17
CA TYR A 129 4.93 0.15 -6.04
C TYR A 129 5.59 0.28 -7.42
N LEU A 130 5.22 -0.56 -8.38
CA LEU A 130 5.73 -0.53 -9.75
C LEU A 130 5.16 0.62 -10.60
N GLY A 131 4.19 1.37 -10.09
CA GLY A 131 3.66 2.58 -10.74
C GLY A 131 2.30 2.41 -11.41
N VAL A 132 1.55 1.34 -11.11
CA VAL A 132 0.14 1.25 -11.55
C VAL A 132 -0.71 2.18 -10.69
N ALA A 133 -1.45 3.10 -11.35
CA ALA A 133 -2.08 4.22 -10.65
C ALA A 133 -3.40 3.87 -9.94
N ASN A 134 -4.18 2.93 -10.48
CA ASN A 134 -5.55 2.68 -9.99
C ASN A 134 -5.70 1.22 -9.55
N VAL A 135 -5.28 0.92 -8.33
CA VAL A 135 -5.31 -0.43 -7.77
C VAL A 135 -6.16 -0.44 -6.51
N GLN A 136 -7.11 -1.36 -6.46
CA GLN A 136 -7.91 -1.69 -5.27
C GLN A 136 -7.79 -3.18 -4.99
N PHE A 137 -8.15 -3.62 -3.78
CA PHE A 137 -8.23 -5.05 -3.49
C PHE A 137 -9.47 -5.39 -2.66
N SER A 138 -9.88 -6.65 -2.72
CA SER A 138 -11.06 -7.17 -2.04
C SER A 138 -10.97 -8.69 -1.82
N SER A 139 -11.88 -9.21 -1.01
CA SER A 139 -12.13 -10.64 -0.98
C SER A 139 -12.83 -11.11 -2.25
N ILE A 140 -12.48 -12.31 -2.74
CA ILE A 140 -13.18 -13.00 -3.83
C ILE A 140 -14.66 -13.21 -3.49
N ASP A 141 -15.01 -13.26 -2.21
CA ASP A 141 -16.40 -13.40 -1.75
C ASP A 141 -17.31 -12.30 -2.26
N ALA A 142 -16.77 -11.09 -2.48
CA ALA A 142 -17.53 -10.00 -3.08
C ALA A 142 -17.96 -10.27 -4.53
N LEU A 143 -17.33 -11.23 -5.20
CA LEU A 143 -17.56 -11.58 -6.59
C LEU A 143 -18.13 -13.00 -6.78
N LYS A 144 -18.53 -13.69 -5.71
CA LYS A 144 -19.08 -15.06 -5.77
C LYS A 144 -20.12 -15.27 -6.88
N PRO A 145 -21.08 -14.36 -7.12
CA PRO A 145 -22.06 -14.55 -8.18
C PRO A 145 -21.50 -14.51 -9.61
N ARG A 146 -20.24 -14.11 -9.77
CA ARG A 146 -19.56 -13.98 -11.07
C ARG A 146 -18.55 -15.10 -11.34
N LEU A 147 -18.37 -16.02 -10.39
CA LEU A 147 -17.38 -17.09 -10.53
C LEU A 147 -17.81 -18.12 -11.57
N THR A 148 -16.82 -18.63 -12.29
CA THR A 148 -16.94 -19.75 -13.22
C THR A 148 -15.83 -20.76 -12.96
N ASN A 149 -16.05 -22.00 -13.36
CA ASN A 149 -15.02 -23.04 -13.45
C ASN A 149 -14.64 -23.35 -14.91
N GLU A 150 -15.22 -22.60 -15.85
CA GLU A 150 -14.91 -22.78 -17.28
C GLU A 150 -13.49 -22.29 -17.56
N PRO A 151 -12.67 -23.08 -18.26
CA PRO A 151 -11.33 -22.65 -18.64
C PRO A 151 -11.36 -21.36 -19.48
N GLU A 152 -10.44 -20.45 -19.23
CA GLU A 152 -10.29 -19.28 -20.08
C GLU A 152 -9.94 -19.67 -21.51
N SER A 153 -10.82 -19.34 -22.44
CA SER A 153 -10.66 -19.72 -23.85
C SER A 153 -9.68 -18.81 -24.61
N GLN A 154 -9.39 -17.63 -24.07
CA GLN A 154 -8.48 -16.66 -24.70
C GLN A 154 -7.61 -15.97 -23.63
N PRO A 155 -6.27 -15.88 -23.85
CA PRO A 155 -5.42 -15.11 -22.96
C PRO A 155 -5.82 -13.62 -22.99
N PRO A 156 -5.56 -12.86 -21.92
CA PRO A 156 -5.74 -11.44 -21.93
C PRO A 156 -4.98 -10.78 -23.08
N LYS A 157 -5.58 -9.75 -23.69
CA LYS A 157 -4.87 -8.96 -24.71
C LYS A 157 -3.70 -8.25 -24.03
N SER A 158 -2.47 -8.50 -24.51
CA SER A 158 -1.29 -7.85 -23.98
C SER A 158 -1.39 -6.32 -24.08
N ALA A 159 -0.91 -5.64 -23.07
CA ALA A 159 -0.67 -4.21 -23.09
C ALA A 159 0.72 -3.91 -23.71
N ASP A 160 0.96 -2.65 -24.07
CA ASP A 160 2.29 -2.20 -24.47
C ASP A 160 3.28 -2.36 -23.30
N ILE A 161 4.52 -2.71 -23.63
CA ILE A 161 5.57 -2.81 -22.62
C ILE A 161 5.88 -1.43 -22.06
N TRP A 162 5.88 -1.29 -20.75
CA TRP A 162 6.10 -0.04 -20.05
C TRP A 162 7.30 -0.09 -19.10
N LYS A 163 7.87 1.07 -18.83
CA LYS A 163 8.93 1.24 -17.84
C LYS A 163 8.29 1.56 -16.49
N PRO A 164 8.61 0.79 -15.42
CA PRO A 164 8.07 1.08 -14.09
C PRO A 164 8.55 2.43 -13.57
N VAL A 165 7.63 3.15 -12.94
CA VAL A 165 7.92 4.37 -12.17
C VAL A 165 7.75 4.01 -10.71
N ILE A 166 8.86 3.66 -10.08
CA ILE A 166 8.85 3.08 -8.74
C ILE A 166 8.37 4.10 -7.71
N ASN A 167 7.35 3.72 -6.96
CA ASN A 167 6.87 4.49 -5.82
C ASN A 167 7.58 4.03 -4.54
N GLU A 168 8.82 4.50 -4.36
CA GLU A 168 9.66 4.13 -3.21
C GLU A 168 9.04 4.49 -1.87
N SER A 169 8.12 5.46 -1.83
CA SER A 169 7.45 5.85 -0.59
C SER A 169 6.62 4.71 0.03
N LEU A 170 6.22 3.72 -0.77
CA LEU A 170 5.45 2.54 -0.34
C LEU A 170 6.30 1.47 0.33
N ASN A 171 7.61 1.48 0.11
CA ASN A 171 8.52 0.49 0.68
C ASN A 171 9.44 1.12 1.74
N ALA A 172 9.71 0.39 2.81
CA ALA A 172 10.79 0.68 3.73
C ALA A 172 11.95 -0.26 3.40
N THR A 173 13.14 0.31 3.19
CA THR A 173 14.34 -0.49 2.95
C THR A 173 14.91 -1.04 4.27
N ARG A 174 15.74 -2.08 4.19
CA ARG A 174 16.44 -2.63 5.34
C ARG A 174 17.27 -1.55 6.06
N ASP A 175 17.97 -0.71 5.30
CA ASP A 175 18.79 0.38 5.87
C ASP A 175 17.92 1.42 6.59
N GLU A 176 16.73 1.76 6.04
CA GLU A 176 15.76 2.63 6.69
C GLU A 176 15.28 2.04 8.01
N VAL A 177 14.95 0.74 8.03
CA VAL A 177 14.51 0.03 9.24
C VAL A 177 15.61 0.02 10.30
N LEU A 178 16.82 -0.36 9.94
CA LEU A 178 17.98 -0.37 10.86
C LEU A 178 18.30 1.03 11.38
N PHE A 179 18.23 2.05 10.53
CA PHE A 179 18.37 3.43 10.94
C PHE A 179 17.31 3.83 11.98
N ALA A 180 16.04 3.50 11.71
CA ALA A 180 14.93 3.84 12.59
C ALA A 180 15.02 3.13 13.95
N ILE A 181 15.52 1.89 14.00
CA ILE A 181 15.75 1.14 15.25
C ILE A 181 16.92 1.74 16.05
N ASN A 182 18.08 1.93 15.41
CA ASN A 182 19.32 2.27 16.08
C ASN A 182 19.38 3.71 16.60
N LYS A 183 18.69 4.64 15.93
CA LYS A 183 18.74 6.06 16.29
C LYS A 183 17.59 6.50 17.18
N ASN A 184 16.68 5.58 17.61
CA ASN A 184 15.44 6.03 18.24
C ASN A 184 14.86 7.21 17.48
N ALA A 185 14.79 7.12 16.18
CA ALA A 185 14.73 8.17 15.19
C ALA A 185 13.88 9.36 15.65
N PHE A 186 14.52 10.22 16.41
CA PHE A 186 14.01 11.49 16.90
C PHE A 186 14.17 12.46 15.75
N ILE A 187 13.36 13.38 15.44
CA ILE A 187 12.61 14.37 16.17
C ILE A 187 12.14 15.35 15.13
N SER A 188 10.95 15.80 15.22
CA SER A 188 10.64 17.12 14.71
C SER A 188 11.07 18.13 15.79
N PRO A 189 11.87 19.16 15.49
CA PRO A 189 12.10 20.27 16.40
C PRO A 189 10.85 21.13 16.60
N VAL A 190 9.77 20.85 15.86
CA VAL A 190 8.48 21.54 16.00
C VAL A 190 7.67 20.83 17.07
N SER A 191 7.75 21.36 18.27
CA SER A 191 6.88 21.07 19.38
C SER A 191 5.42 21.39 19.03
N TYR A 192 4.66 20.42 18.57
CA TYR A 192 3.23 20.42 18.82
C TYR A 192 3.04 20.09 20.31
N LYS A 193 2.17 20.83 20.99
CA LYS A 193 1.88 20.74 22.44
C LYS A 193 1.98 19.30 22.98
N GLY A 194 3.14 18.91 23.51
CA GLY A 194 3.26 17.55 24.05
C GLY A 194 4.66 16.94 24.08
N GLY A 195 5.70 17.62 23.63
CA GLY A 195 7.08 17.10 23.65
C GLY A 195 7.55 16.50 22.32
N PRO A 196 8.76 15.94 22.27
CA PRO A 196 9.36 15.44 21.03
C PRO A 196 8.57 14.29 20.44
N THR A 197 8.15 14.43 19.18
CA THR A 197 7.38 13.40 18.46
C THR A 197 8.36 12.54 17.65
N ARG A 198 8.27 11.22 17.77
CA ARG A 198 9.05 10.29 16.94
C ARG A 198 8.64 10.43 15.48
N LEU A 199 9.61 10.56 14.58
CA LEU A 199 9.37 10.60 13.14
C LEU A 199 9.02 9.24 12.59
N TYR A 200 9.58 8.17 13.18
CA TYR A 200 9.34 6.78 12.81
C TYR A 200 8.48 6.08 13.84
N LYS A 201 7.54 5.30 13.37
CA LYS A 201 6.67 4.41 14.16
C LYS A 201 6.64 3.04 13.51
N PHE A 202 6.59 2.00 14.32
CA PHE A 202 6.50 0.65 13.83
C PHE A 202 5.15 0.03 14.24
N ILE A 203 4.56 -0.74 13.31
CA ILE A 203 3.38 -1.56 13.56
C ILE A 203 3.72 -2.99 13.15
N ASP A 204 3.75 -3.89 14.11
CA ASP A 204 3.87 -5.33 13.87
C ASP A 204 2.47 -5.91 13.70
N VAL A 205 2.22 -6.48 12.51
CA VAL A 205 0.89 -6.98 12.15
C VAL A 205 0.76 -8.50 12.23
N ARG A 206 1.75 -9.17 12.82
CA ARG A 206 1.70 -10.61 13.12
C ARG A 206 0.66 -10.91 14.18
N SER A 207 0.37 -12.21 14.37
CA SER A 207 -0.43 -12.65 15.52
C SER A 207 0.22 -12.19 16.84
N GLU A 208 -0.57 -12.02 17.88
CA GLU A 208 -0.04 -11.72 19.21
C GLU A 208 0.97 -12.78 19.68
N ARG A 209 0.73 -14.04 19.37
CA ARG A 209 1.64 -15.14 19.72
C ARG A 209 2.99 -15.02 19.03
N ALA A 210 2.99 -14.66 17.71
CA ALA A 210 4.21 -14.44 16.94
C ALA A 210 4.97 -13.20 17.44
N TYR A 211 4.25 -12.12 17.75
CA TYR A 211 4.83 -10.91 18.32
C TYR A 211 5.51 -11.18 19.68
N LEU A 212 4.89 -11.98 20.52
CA LEU A 212 5.43 -12.37 21.84
C LEU A 212 6.52 -13.46 21.77
N GLY A 213 6.98 -13.84 20.58
CA GLY A 213 8.00 -14.87 20.40
C GLY A 213 7.56 -16.30 20.76
N LYS A 214 6.26 -16.57 20.76
CA LYS A 214 5.68 -17.89 21.08
C LYS A 214 5.46 -18.76 19.85
N GLU A 215 5.61 -18.20 18.64
CA GLU A 215 5.50 -18.89 17.35
C GLU A 215 6.25 -18.12 16.25
N GLY A 216 6.39 -18.73 15.09
CA GLY A 216 7.05 -18.12 13.92
C GLY A 216 8.54 -17.88 14.14
N ILE A 217 9.11 -16.96 13.37
CA ILE A 217 10.54 -16.67 13.37
C ILE A 217 11.04 -16.16 14.74
N ALA A 218 10.24 -15.39 15.45
CA ALA A 218 10.59 -14.82 16.75
C ALA A 218 10.69 -15.88 17.88
N ALA A 219 10.17 -17.08 17.67
CA ALA A 219 10.33 -18.19 18.61
C ALA A 219 11.72 -18.85 18.54
N ILE A 220 12.43 -18.67 17.42
CA ILE A 220 13.70 -19.34 17.14
C ILE A 220 14.87 -18.36 16.93
N LYS A 221 14.58 -17.09 16.67
CA LYS A 221 15.58 -16.05 16.42
C LYS A 221 15.25 -14.77 17.20
N HIS A 222 16.29 -14.05 17.58
CA HIS A 222 16.13 -12.77 18.25
C HIS A 222 15.65 -11.68 17.27
N VAL A 223 14.50 -11.09 17.58
CA VAL A 223 13.94 -9.93 16.83
C VAL A 223 14.41 -8.66 17.53
N PRO A 224 15.02 -7.71 16.80
CA PRO A 224 15.41 -6.42 17.35
C PRO A 224 14.21 -5.68 17.99
N ASN A 225 14.46 -5.01 19.11
CA ASN A 225 13.42 -4.18 19.73
C ASN A 225 13.15 -2.92 18.89
N MET A 226 12.05 -2.90 18.20
CA MET A 226 11.61 -1.78 17.36
C MET A 226 10.63 -0.85 18.08
N GLU A 227 10.28 -1.16 19.32
CA GLU A 227 9.18 -0.50 20.04
C GLU A 227 7.88 -0.46 19.19
N ALA A 228 7.66 -1.50 18.42
CA ALA A 228 6.47 -1.65 17.61
C ALA A 228 5.24 -1.90 18.47
N ILE A 229 4.11 -1.31 18.11
CA ILE A 229 2.83 -1.81 18.62
C ILE A 229 2.42 -3.03 17.83
N ASN A 230 1.76 -3.97 18.49
CA ASN A 230 1.19 -5.12 17.81
C ASN A 230 -0.31 -4.94 17.61
N ILE A 231 -0.72 -4.99 16.37
CA ILE A 231 -2.12 -5.06 15.96
C ILE A 231 -2.20 -6.06 14.81
N PRO A 232 -2.71 -7.27 15.02
CA PRO A 232 -2.83 -8.29 13.97
C PRO A 232 -3.51 -7.77 12.70
N TRP A 233 -2.97 -8.11 11.54
CA TRP A 233 -3.38 -7.53 10.25
C TRP A 233 -4.90 -7.59 9.99
N LYS A 234 -5.56 -8.68 10.42
CA LYS A 234 -7.00 -8.87 10.24
C LYS A 234 -7.84 -7.80 10.96
N GLN A 235 -7.32 -7.19 12.02
CA GLN A 235 -8.01 -6.12 12.76
C GLN A 235 -8.08 -4.80 11.99
N PHE A 236 -7.22 -4.62 10.97
CA PHE A 236 -7.26 -3.45 10.10
C PHE A 236 -8.39 -3.49 9.07
N PHE A 237 -9.10 -4.60 8.97
CA PHE A 237 -10.12 -4.82 7.97
C PHE A 237 -11.45 -5.29 8.60
N ASN A 238 -12.55 -4.94 7.95
CA ASN A 238 -13.86 -5.54 8.21
C ASN A 238 -14.05 -6.81 7.36
N SER A 239 -15.21 -7.47 7.49
CA SER A 239 -15.53 -8.70 6.76
C SER A 239 -15.55 -8.55 5.23
N ALA A 240 -15.74 -7.33 4.73
CA ALA A 240 -15.67 -7.03 3.30
C ALA A 240 -14.27 -6.65 2.83
N LEU A 241 -13.24 -6.87 3.66
CA LEU A 241 -11.85 -6.48 3.45
C LEU A 241 -11.68 -4.97 3.19
N ARG A 242 -12.52 -4.17 3.82
CA ARG A 242 -12.39 -2.71 3.84
C ARG A 242 -11.69 -2.28 5.12
N PRO A 243 -10.96 -1.16 5.09
CA PRO A 243 -10.29 -0.66 6.29
C PRO A 243 -11.26 -0.50 7.46
N ASN A 244 -10.82 -0.92 8.64
CA ASN A 244 -11.61 -0.85 9.88
C ASN A 244 -11.41 0.51 10.55
N ASP A 245 -12.43 1.35 10.51
CA ASP A 245 -12.44 2.68 11.11
C ASP A 245 -12.10 2.68 12.60
N ALA A 246 -12.53 1.67 13.34
CA ALA A 246 -12.28 1.60 14.77
C ALA A 246 -10.77 1.46 15.06
N THR A 247 -10.08 0.55 14.35
CA THR A 247 -8.63 0.35 14.48
C THR A 247 -7.87 1.61 14.08
N LEU A 248 -8.31 2.30 13.03
CA LEU A 248 -7.67 3.52 12.55
C LEU A 248 -7.87 4.71 13.49
N LYS A 249 -9.05 4.83 14.12
CA LYS A 249 -9.29 5.80 15.19
C LYS A 249 -8.43 5.49 16.42
N GLN A 250 -8.28 4.22 16.78
CA GLN A 250 -7.41 3.78 17.86
C GLN A 250 -5.95 4.21 17.62
N LEU A 251 -5.42 3.99 16.41
CA LEU A 251 -4.06 4.44 16.04
C LEU A 251 -3.87 5.94 16.26
N ARG A 252 -4.84 6.75 15.83
CA ARG A 252 -4.79 8.21 16.05
C ARG A 252 -4.81 8.56 17.53
N ALA A 253 -5.64 7.88 18.32
CA ALA A 253 -5.68 8.05 19.78
C ALA A 253 -4.36 7.66 20.46
N MET A 254 -3.61 6.70 19.89
CA MET A 254 -2.28 6.31 20.33
C MET A 254 -1.16 7.24 19.82
N GLY A 255 -1.50 8.37 19.16
CA GLY A 255 -0.56 9.37 18.69
C GLY A 255 0.14 9.01 17.36
N TYR A 256 -0.48 8.16 16.55
CA TYR A 256 -0.05 7.97 15.16
C TYR A 256 -0.63 9.07 14.29
N THR A 257 0.22 9.74 13.51
CA THR A 257 -0.17 10.89 12.67
C THR A 257 0.25 10.68 11.21
N PRO A 258 -0.41 11.34 10.25
CA PRO A 258 -0.09 11.25 8.83
C PRO A 258 1.35 11.68 8.46
N GLU A 259 1.95 12.53 9.28
CA GLU A 259 3.30 13.09 9.07
C GLU A 259 4.41 12.12 9.45
N GLN A 260 4.09 11.13 10.27
CA GLN A 260 5.06 10.11 10.70
C GLN A 260 5.30 9.07 9.61
N ARG A 261 6.54 8.63 9.50
CA ARG A 261 6.89 7.44 8.72
C ARG A 261 6.47 6.21 9.52
N ILE A 262 5.40 5.54 9.09
CA ILE A 262 4.89 4.33 9.74
C ILE A 262 5.41 3.13 8.96
N ILE A 263 6.29 2.35 9.56
CA ILE A 263 6.81 1.12 8.96
C ILE A 263 5.97 -0.05 9.47
N VAL A 264 5.32 -0.75 8.55
CA VAL A 264 4.48 -1.91 8.84
C VAL A 264 5.28 -3.17 8.60
N ILE A 265 5.27 -4.08 9.58
CA ILE A 265 6.15 -5.26 9.62
C ILE A 265 5.33 -6.52 9.89
N ASN A 266 5.69 -7.59 9.18
CA ASN A 266 5.37 -8.97 9.50
C ASN A 266 6.56 -9.88 9.15
N ASP A 267 6.38 -11.19 9.06
CA ASP A 267 7.51 -12.10 8.81
C ASP A 267 8.07 -12.01 7.38
N ASP A 268 7.25 -11.77 6.37
CA ASP A 268 7.56 -11.91 4.93
C ASP A 268 7.12 -10.72 4.04
N GLY A 269 6.61 -9.64 4.63
CA GLY A 269 6.15 -8.48 3.87
C GLY A 269 4.79 -8.63 3.18
N VAL A 270 4.02 -9.70 3.42
CA VAL A 270 2.74 -9.97 2.75
C VAL A 270 1.58 -9.25 3.43
N SER A 271 1.22 -9.63 4.65
CA SER A 271 0.12 -9.00 5.37
C SER A 271 0.40 -7.54 5.75
N SER A 272 1.67 -7.20 5.96
CA SER A 272 2.09 -5.81 6.17
C SER A 272 1.85 -4.91 4.95
N ALA A 273 1.95 -5.46 3.73
CA ALA A 273 1.60 -4.74 2.51
C ALA A 273 0.11 -4.38 2.48
N ALA A 274 -0.76 -5.33 2.80
CA ALA A 274 -2.21 -5.08 2.87
C ALA A 274 -2.54 -3.96 3.88
N VAL A 275 -1.95 -4.01 5.07
CA VAL A 275 -2.13 -2.97 6.10
C VAL A 275 -1.56 -1.63 5.66
N THR A 276 -0.42 -1.62 4.97
CA THR A 276 0.15 -0.39 4.40
C THR A 276 -0.83 0.29 3.45
N MET A 277 -1.46 -0.48 2.57
CA MET A 277 -2.48 0.04 1.65
C MET A 277 -3.70 0.60 2.41
N ALA A 278 -4.17 -0.09 3.44
CA ALA A 278 -5.26 0.39 4.29
C ALA A 278 -4.91 1.71 4.99
N LEU A 279 -3.72 1.82 5.57
CA LEU A 279 -3.25 3.04 6.22
C LEU A 279 -3.17 4.21 5.23
N ARG A 280 -2.64 3.97 4.03
CA ARG A 280 -2.58 4.98 2.96
C ARG A 280 -3.97 5.47 2.55
N ALA A 281 -4.94 4.57 2.41
CA ALA A 281 -6.32 4.94 2.10
C ALA A 281 -6.96 5.84 3.18
N TYR A 282 -6.49 5.73 4.42
CA TYR A 282 -6.94 6.57 5.55
C TYR A 282 -6.11 7.84 5.77
N GLY A 283 -5.23 8.16 4.83
CA GLY A 283 -4.46 9.40 4.86
C GLY A 283 -3.14 9.33 5.63
N PHE A 284 -2.71 8.15 6.09
CA PHE A 284 -1.35 7.97 6.61
C PHE A 284 -0.37 7.85 5.43
N ASN A 285 -0.20 8.95 4.69
CA ASN A 285 0.49 8.98 3.40
C ASN A 285 1.97 8.60 3.44
N ARG A 286 2.54 8.44 4.64
CA ARG A 286 3.91 8.00 4.85
C ARG A 286 4.02 6.58 5.40
N ALA A 287 2.90 5.83 5.46
CA ALA A 287 2.95 4.41 5.77
C ALA A 287 3.71 3.63 4.68
N ALA A 288 4.54 2.68 5.08
CA ALA A 288 5.35 1.86 4.20
C ALA A 288 5.39 0.41 4.66
N ASN A 289 5.41 -0.49 3.70
CA ASN A 289 5.64 -1.90 3.93
C ASN A 289 7.14 -2.17 4.05
N TYR A 290 7.57 -2.89 5.07
CA TYR A 290 8.88 -3.52 5.05
C TYR A 290 8.76 -4.85 4.30
N SER A 291 9.04 -4.80 3.00
CA SER A 291 8.72 -5.91 2.09
C SER A 291 9.53 -7.18 2.35
N GLY A 292 10.76 -7.08 2.85
CA GLY A 292 11.56 -8.23 3.26
C GLY A 292 11.07 -8.89 4.56
N GLY A 293 10.29 -8.16 5.35
CA GLY A 293 9.80 -8.62 6.64
C GLY A 293 10.91 -8.91 7.64
N LEU A 294 10.57 -9.58 8.72
CA LEU A 294 11.56 -9.97 9.74
C LEU A 294 12.59 -10.97 9.21
N GLN A 295 12.25 -11.74 8.18
CA GLN A 295 13.16 -12.70 7.58
C GLN A 295 14.40 -12.04 6.97
N ASP A 296 14.25 -10.85 6.38
CA ASP A 296 15.37 -10.05 5.86
C ASP A 296 16.18 -9.36 6.97
N LEU A 297 15.52 -9.01 8.07
CA LEU A 297 16.15 -8.28 9.15
C LEU A 297 17.04 -9.20 10.04
N ILE A 298 16.66 -10.45 10.17
CA ILE A 298 17.27 -11.43 11.07
C ILE A 298 18.13 -12.41 10.28
N PRO A 299 19.47 -12.38 10.44
CA PRO A 299 20.37 -13.28 9.72
C PRO A 299 20.22 -14.76 10.06
#